data_3d3e4930191ffd06e251bf25ab6f7425
#
_entry.id   3d3e4930191ffd06e251bf25ab6f7425
#
_cell.length_a   1.000
_cell.length_b   1.000
_cell.length_c   1.000
_cell.angle_alpha   90.00
_cell.angle_beta   90.00
_cell.angle_gamma   90.00
#
_symmetry.space_group_name_H-M   'P 1'
#
loop_
_entity.id
_entity.type
_entity.pdbx_description
1 polymer ?
#
loop_
_entity_poly.entity_id
_entity_poly.type
_entity_poly.pdbx_seq_one_letter_code
_entity_poly.pdbx_strand_id
1 'polypeptide(L)'
;IYTKKRGYVMKDIYAVLDIGSATLKFLVAEVNNINVNVLFVKTIPSHGVKKGIIEDDRILIRDIRKLIDEAEAFLESKITSVALTIPTIKAKLYQSDSSISLSDAGSKVSTDDIVRVLRLSSKFKRSKDEEVVSIIPVRYHSDKGATVEAPLGELSRNLIVDSLVITTSKELLYPYISVVEKCGVEVLDITINAFACAKEAFDAVYLQEGALLIDMGYKTSTVSFYKDGYLQYLTVCQVGGYDFTRKIAQNMQISMNQAEAYKIKYGSLDVTQGQNDIIHTTFVDEQKRDYTQQDLADLLNETAYEVMNKIKAVSYTHLRAHET
;
A
#
# COMPACT_ATOMS: atom_id res chain seq x y z
N ILE A 1 2.30 -13.77 -17.32
CA ILE A 1 2.39 -14.49 -18.63
C ILE A 1 3.31 -15.67 -18.41
N TYR A 2 2.73 -16.88 -18.26
CA TYR A 2 3.51 -18.10 -18.12
C TYR A 2 3.87 -18.63 -19.52
N THR A 3 5.12 -18.52 -19.89
CA THR A 3 5.68 -19.31 -21.01
C THR A 3 6.61 -20.38 -20.45
N LYS A 4 6.08 -21.59 -20.34
CA LYS A 4 6.87 -22.79 -20.01
C LYS A 4 7.74 -23.18 -21.20
N LYS A 5 9.02 -22.82 -21.21
CA LYS A 5 10.03 -23.49 -22.03
C LYS A 5 10.74 -24.56 -21.19
N ARG A 6 10.91 -25.75 -21.80
CA ARG A 6 11.48 -26.95 -21.20
C ARG A 6 12.77 -26.65 -20.42
N GLY A 7 12.79 -27.00 -19.12
CA GLY A 7 14.00 -27.39 -18.40
C GLY A 7 14.76 -26.30 -17.65
N TYR A 8 14.38 -25.01 -17.74
CA TYR A 8 14.93 -23.94 -16.89
C TYR A 8 13.81 -23.36 -16.04
N VAL A 9 14.00 -23.32 -14.73
CA VAL A 9 13.17 -22.52 -13.84
C VAL A 9 13.43 -21.07 -14.25
N MET A 10 12.47 -20.45 -14.94
CA MET A 10 12.58 -19.02 -15.25
C MET A 10 12.46 -18.25 -13.94
N LYS A 11 13.50 -17.55 -13.61
CA LYS A 11 13.56 -16.60 -12.50
C LYS A 11 13.00 -15.29 -13.00
N ASP A 12 11.84 -14.90 -12.50
CA ASP A 12 11.25 -13.61 -12.84
C ASP A 12 11.80 -12.54 -11.90
N ILE A 13 12.35 -11.47 -12.45
CA ILE A 13 12.85 -10.33 -11.68
C ILE A 13 11.79 -9.24 -11.73
N TYR A 14 11.39 -8.78 -10.53
CA TYR A 14 10.44 -7.70 -10.36
C TYR A 14 11.09 -6.53 -9.65
N ALA A 15 10.87 -5.33 -10.17
CA ALA A 15 11.19 -4.09 -9.47
C ALA A 15 9.89 -3.48 -8.95
N VAL A 16 9.91 -2.99 -7.72
CA VAL A 16 8.75 -2.37 -7.04
C VAL A 16 9.13 -0.99 -6.53
N LEU A 17 8.29 0.00 -6.81
CA LEU A 17 8.44 1.37 -6.33
C LEU A 17 7.26 1.77 -5.45
N ASP A 18 7.55 2.18 -4.21
CA ASP A 18 6.60 2.78 -3.28
C ASP A 18 6.91 4.28 -3.13
N ILE A 19 5.94 5.11 -3.51
CA ILE A 19 6.06 6.57 -3.48
C ILE A 19 5.27 7.12 -2.29
N GLY A 20 5.94 7.23 -1.14
CA GLY A 20 5.36 7.79 0.08
C GLY A 20 5.59 9.30 0.25
N SER A 21 4.90 9.90 1.22
CA SER A 21 5.05 11.34 1.54
C SER A 21 6.30 11.68 2.35
N ALA A 22 6.97 10.71 2.96
CA ALA A 22 8.22 10.91 3.69
C ALA A 22 9.39 10.22 3.02
N THR A 23 9.15 9.05 2.43
CA THR A 23 10.19 8.21 1.85
C THR A 23 9.75 7.60 0.53
N LEU A 24 10.71 7.46 -0.39
CA LEU A 24 10.60 6.58 -1.55
C LEU A 24 11.30 5.27 -1.20
N LYS A 25 10.67 4.16 -1.51
CA LYS A 25 11.23 2.83 -1.33
C LYS A 25 11.29 2.11 -2.66
N PHE A 26 12.43 1.51 -2.94
CA PHE A 26 12.65 0.76 -4.16
C PHE A 26 13.21 -0.62 -3.81
N LEU A 27 12.59 -1.64 -4.36
CA LEU A 27 12.96 -3.03 -4.14
C LEU A 27 13.08 -3.74 -5.48
N VAL A 28 14.13 -4.55 -5.64
CA VAL A 28 14.24 -5.50 -6.75
C VAL A 28 14.36 -6.90 -6.15
N ALA A 29 13.55 -7.80 -6.62
CA ALA A 29 13.52 -9.18 -6.14
C ALA A 29 13.42 -10.17 -7.29
N GLU A 30 14.05 -11.31 -7.10
CA GLU A 30 13.88 -12.51 -7.91
C GLU A 30 12.76 -13.36 -7.31
N VAL A 31 11.78 -13.72 -8.10
CA VAL A 31 10.67 -14.57 -7.68
C VAL A 31 10.76 -15.91 -8.38
N ASN A 32 10.78 -16.99 -7.58
CA ASN A 32 10.79 -18.35 -8.08
C ASN A 32 9.68 -19.14 -7.37
N ASN A 33 8.58 -19.35 -8.04
CA ASN A 33 7.34 -19.93 -7.49
C ASN A 33 6.86 -19.13 -6.26
N ILE A 34 7.11 -19.65 -5.05
CA ILE A 34 6.72 -19.04 -3.77
C ILE A 34 7.89 -18.34 -3.05
N ASN A 35 9.12 -18.50 -3.54
CA ASN A 35 10.28 -17.93 -2.90
C ASN A 35 10.59 -16.55 -3.49
N VAL A 36 10.74 -15.56 -2.63
CA VAL A 36 11.15 -14.20 -2.96
C VAL A 36 12.56 -13.98 -2.44
N ASN A 37 13.49 -13.74 -3.36
CA ASN A 37 14.88 -13.42 -3.03
C ASN A 37 15.14 -11.94 -3.32
N VAL A 38 15.32 -11.14 -2.27
CA VAL A 38 15.58 -9.71 -2.40
C VAL A 38 17.00 -9.49 -2.90
N LEU A 39 17.13 -8.87 -4.08
CA LEU A 39 18.40 -8.54 -4.72
C LEU A 39 18.88 -7.14 -4.35
N PHE A 40 17.96 -6.19 -4.25
CA PHE A 40 18.25 -4.80 -3.92
C PHE A 40 17.08 -4.19 -3.16
N VAL A 41 17.37 -3.41 -2.11
CA VAL A 41 16.38 -2.59 -1.42
C VAL A 41 17.00 -1.28 -0.98
N LYS A 42 16.31 -0.18 -1.25
CA LYS A 42 16.74 1.15 -0.82
C LYS A 42 15.57 2.04 -0.46
N THR A 43 15.79 2.82 0.58
CA THR A 43 14.86 3.87 1.03
C THR A 43 15.60 5.20 1.04
N ILE A 44 14.99 6.24 0.45
CA ILE A 44 15.50 7.62 0.49
C ILE A 44 14.38 8.57 0.94
N PRO A 45 14.71 9.78 1.43
CA PRO A 45 13.70 10.81 1.65
C PRO A 45 12.92 11.12 0.37
N SER A 46 11.62 11.30 0.51
CA SER A 46 10.71 11.70 -0.57
C SER A 46 10.53 13.20 -0.58
N HIS A 47 10.68 13.81 -1.73
CA HIS A 47 10.39 15.23 -1.94
C HIS A 47 9.36 15.38 -3.06
N GLY A 48 8.49 16.39 -2.93
CA GLY A 48 7.45 16.66 -3.95
C GLY A 48 6.14 15.91 -3.75
N VAL A 49 6.00 15.08 -2.68
CA VAL A 49 4.74 14.41 -2.35
C VAL A 49 4.22 14.86 -0.99
N LYS A 50 2.95 15.23 -0.91
CA LYS A 50 2.31 15.64 0.34
C LYS A 50 0.92 15.02 0.45
N LYS A 51 0.71 14.27 1.55
CA LYS A 51 -0.56 13.55 1.80
C LYS A 51 -1.00 12.66 0.64
N GLY A 52 -0.05 12.03 -0.05
CA GLY A 52 -0.33 11.21 -1.22
C GLY A 52 -0.65 11.98 -2.50
N ILE A 53 -0.44 13.27 -2.55
CA ILE A 53 -0.58 14.10 -3.77
C ILE A 53 0.80 14.55 -4.22
N ILE A 54 1.09 14.44 -5.51
CA ILE A 54 2.33 14.97 -6.11
C ILE A 54 2.18 16.49 -6.26
N GLU A 55 3.02 17.27 -5.53
CA GLU A 55 3.06 18.73 -5.60
C GLU A 55 4.22 19.24 -6.50
N ASP A 56 5.33 18.49 -6.57
CA ASP A 56 6.46 18.81 -7.46
C ASP A 56 6.98 17.55 -8.16
N ASP A 57 6.60 17.38 -9.42
CA ASP A 57 6.98 16.22 -10.23
C ASP A 57 8.47 16.22 -10.60
N ARG A 58 9.11 17.38 -10.77
CA ARG A 58 10.52 17.48 -11.19
C ARG A 58 11.46 16.97 -10.11
N ILE A 59 11.22 17.36 -8.86
CA ILE A 59 12.01 16.87 -7.72
C ILE A 59 11.80 15.37 -7.55
N LEU A 60 10.55 14.93 -7.64
CA LEU A 60 10.20 13.51 -7.49
C LEU A 60 10.84 12.64 -8.59
N ILE A 61 10.79 13.06 -9.85
CA ILE A 61 11.46 12.38 -10.97
C ILE A 61 12.96 12.24 -10.73
N ARG A 62 13.62 13.30 -10.27
CA ARG A 62 15.06 13.26 -9.95
C ARG A 62 15.33 12.21 -8.84
N ASP A 63 14.53 12.19 -7.78
CA ASP A 63 14.73 11.30 -6.66
C ASP A 63 14.45 9.83 -7.06
N ILE A 64 13.41 9.57 -7.87
CA ILE A 64 13.11 8.24 -8.42
C ILE A 64 14.25 7.79 -9.35
N ARG A 65 14.71 8.67 -10.25
CA ARG A 65 15.79 8.35 -11.19
C ARG A 65 17.05 7.93 -10.44
N LYS A 66 17.41 8.66 -9.39
CA LYS A 66 18.55 8.31 -8.53
C LYS A 66 18.44 6.89 -7.96
N LEU A 67 17.25 6.48 -7.48
CA LEU A 67 17.03 5.12 -6.96
C LEU A 67 17.20 4.07 -8.03
N ILE A 68 16.66 4.31 -9.23
CA ILE A 68 16.78 3.39 -10.37
C ILE A 68 18.24 3.27 -10.81
N ASP A 69 18.95 4.40 -10.99
CA ASP A 69 20.35 4.41 -11.40
C ASP A 69 21.26 3.68 -10.39
N GLU A 70 21.00 3.84 -9.09
CA GLU A 70 21.74 3.12 -8.05
C GLU A 70 21.45 1.61 -8.08
N ALA A 71 20.21 1.22 -8.31
CA ALA A 71 19.84 -0.20 -8.43
C ALA A 71 20.44 -0.83 -9.69
N GLU A 72 20.37 -0.15 -10.84
CA GLU A 72 20.98 -0.58 -12.10
C GLU A 72 22.51 -0.75 -11.96
N ALA A 73 23.17 0.20 -11.29
CA ALA A 73 24.61 0.12 -11.04
C ALA A 73 24.98 -1.07 -10.14
N PHE A 74 24.16 -1.32 -9.09
CA PHE A 74 24.39 -2.42 -8.16
C PHE A 74 24.15 -3.80 -8.80
N LEU A 75 23.10 -3.90 -9.62
CA LEU A 75 22.70 -5.16 -10.26
C LEU A 75 23.43 -5.41 -11.60
N GLU A 76 24.20 -4.44 -12.09
CA GLU A 76 24.83 -4.46 -13.43
C GLU A 76 23.82 -4.77 -14.54
N SER A 77 22.56 -4.33 -14.37
CA SER A 77 21.45 -4.64 -15.27
C SER A 77 20.47 -3.48 -15.37
N LYS A 78 19.83 -3.34 -16.52
CA LYS A 78 18.82 -2.31 -16.76
C LYS A 78 17.46 -2.71 -16.18
N ILE A 79 16.78 -1.73 -15.58
CA ILE A 79 15.41 -1.85 -15.09
C ILE A 79 14.50 -1.20 -16.13
N THR A 80 13.69 -1.99 -16.80
CA THR A 80 12.81 -1.53 -17.88
C THR A 80 11.39 -1.30 -17.44
N SER A 81 10.96 -1.94 -16.34
CA SER A 81 9.60 -1.84 -15.82
C SER A 81 9.56 -1.99 -14.30
N VAL A 82 8.52 -1.40 -13.70
CA VAL A 82 8.29 -1.47 -12.25
C VAL A 82 6.81 -1.75 -11.95
N ALA A 83 6.54 -2.48 -10.86
CA ALA A 83 5.25 -2.46 -10.20
C ALA A 83 5.20 -1.24 -9.27
N LEU A 84 4.10 -0.51 -9.32
CA LEU A 84 3.93 0.75 -8.59
C LEU A 84 2.90 0.58 -7.48
N THR A 85 3.26 0.97 -6.25
CA THR A 85 2.25 1.17 -5.20
C THR A 85 1.81 2.62 -5.17
N ILE A 86 0.50 2.84 -5.11
CA ILE A 86 -0.10 4.17 -5.01
C ILE A 86 -0.79 4.36 -3.67
N PRO A 87 -0.92 5.62 -3.20
CA PRO A 87 -1.65 5.92 -1.98
C PRO A 87 -3.11 5.49 -2.08
N THR A 88 -3.64 5.00 -0.99
CA THR A 88 -5.04 4.58 -0.87
C THR A 88 -6.03 5.75 -0.89
N ILE A 89 -5.55 6.97 -0.78
CA ILE A 89 -6.39 8.18 -0.85
C ILE A 89 -7.19 8.20 -2.16
N LYS A 90 -8.48 8.51 -2.08
CA LYS A 90 -9.42 8.47 -3.22
C LYS A 90 -9.72 7.06 -3.77
N ALA A 91 -9.19 6.00 -3.19
CA ALA A 91 -9.57 4.64 -3.58
C ALA A 91 -11.02 4.36 -3.20
N LYS A 92 -11.72 3.64 -4.08
CA LYS A 92 -13.06 3.12 -3.86
C LYS A 92 -13.11 1.64 -4.16
N LEU A 93 -13.98 0.95 -3.46
CA LEU A 93 -14.21 -0.48 -3.59
C LEU A 93 -15.57 -0.71 -4.24
N TYR A 94 -15.61 -1.58 -5.25
CA TYR A 94 -16.83 -2.01 -5.90
C TYR A 94 -16.86 -3.53 -5.95
N GLN A 95 -17.97 -4.11 -5.54
CA GLN A 95 -18.24 -5.52 -5.81
C GLN A 95 -18.81 -5.65 -7.22
N SER A 96 -18.32 -6.62 -7.97
CA SER A 96 -18.76 -6.89 -9.33
C SER A 96 -18.82 -8.39 -9.56
N ASP A 97 -19.89 -8.85 -10.13
CA ASP A 97 -20.04 -10.19 -10.67
C ASP A 97 -20.00 -10.16 -12.20
N SER A 98 -19.35 -11.11 -12.79
CA SER A 98 -19.20 -11.22 -14.24
C SER A 98 -19.25 -12.67 -14.68
N SER A 99 -19.79 -12.90 -15.86
CA SER A 99 -19.94 -14.24 -16.42
C SER A 99 -19.56 -14.29 -17.89
N ILE A 100 -19.03 -15.43 -18.29
CA ILE A 100 -18.82 -15.78 -19.70
C ILE A 100 -19.35 -17.17 -19.98
N SER A 101 -19.91 -17.36 -21.17
CA SER A 101 -20.18 -18.70 -21.70
C SER A 101 -18.92 -19.22 -22.39
N LEU A 102 -18.60 -20.49 -22.14
CA LEU A 102 -17.44 -21.17 -22.70
C LEU A 102 -17.84 -21.95 -23.96
N SER A 103 -18.73 -22.93 -23.82
CA SER A 103 -19.36 -23.62 -24.93
C SER A 103 -20.58 -24.40 -24.42
N ASP A 104 -21.51 -24.72 -25.32
CA ASP A 104 -22.75 -25.49 -24.98
C ASP A 104 -22.44 -26.90 -24.49
N ALA A 105 -21.39 -27.52 -25.01
CA ALA A 105 -20.95 -28.84 -24.61
C ALA A 105 -20.06 -28.89 -23.36
N GLY A 106 -19.68 -27.68 -22.85
CA GLY A 106 -18.63 -27.51 -21.87
C GLY A 106 -17.22 -27.56 -22.49
N SER A 107 -16.36 -26.69 -22.03
CA SER A 107 -14.92 -26.68 -22.40
C SER A 107 -14.06 -26.55 -21.16
N LYS A 108 -12.78 -26.91 -21.28
CA LYS A 108 -11.81 -26.69 -20.19
C LYS A 108 -11.55 -25.21 -20.03
N VAL A 109 -11.72 -24.71 -18.82
CA VAL A 109 -11.40 -23.32 -18.46
C VAL A 109 -9.92 -23.06 -18.75
N SER A 110 -9.65 -22.08 -19.60
CA SER A 110 -8.31 -21.64 -19.94
C SER A 110 -7.88 -20.39 -19.19
N THR A 111 -6.59 -20.05 -19.24
CA THR A 111 -6.09 -18.78 -18.68
C THR A 111 -6.74 -17.58 -19.41
N ASP A 112 -7.00 -17.68 -20.70
CA ASP A 112 -7.65 -16.61 -21.46
C ASP A 112 -9.09 -16.40 -21.02
N ASP A 113 -9.81 -17.47 -20.61
CA ASP A 113 -11.16 -17.36 -20.06
C ASP A 113 -11.15 -16.64 -18.72
N ILE A 114 -10.17 -16.95 -17.85
CA ILE A 114 -10.00 -16.25 -16.57
C ILE A 114 -9.74 -14.76 -16.81
N VAL A 115 -8.81 -14.41 -17.70
CA VAL A 115 -8.51 -13.02 -18.05
C VAL A 115 -9.73 -12.33 -18.64
N ARG A 116 -10.49 -13.01 -19.50
CA ARG A 116 -11.69 -12.47 -20.14
C ARG A 116 -12.80 -12.17 -19.13
N VAL A 117 -13.09 -13.09 -18.20
CA VAL A 117 -14.14 -12.89 -17.20
C VAL A 117 -13.75 -11.79 -16.21
N LEU A 118 -12.50 -11.74 -15.77
CA LEU A 118 -12.00 -10.67 -14.89
C LEU A 118 -12.04 -9.29 -15.58
N ARG A 119 -11.68 -9.22 -16.87
CA ARG A 119 -11.79 -7.98 -17.65
C ARG A 119 -13.22 -7.48 -17.75
N LEU A 120 -14.22 -8.37 -17.77
CA LEU A 120 -15.62 -7.97 -17.75
C LEU A 120 -16.03 -7.35 -16.42
N SER A 121 -15.44 -7.76 -15.31
CA SER A 121 -15.70 -7.18 -13.97
C SER A 121 -15.38 -5.67 -13.90
N SER A 122 -14.55 -5.14 -14.80
CA SER A 122 -14.30 -3.70 -14.89
C SER A 122 -15.39 -2.91 -15.62
N LYS A 123 -16.34 -3.59 -16.29
CA LYS A 123 -17.39 -2.97 -17.11
C LYS A 123 -18.65 -2.68 -16.29
N PHE A 124 -18.53 -1.83 -15.28
CA PHE A 124 -19.66 -1.33 -14.51
C PHE A 124 -19.76 0.19 -14.58
N LYS A 125 -20.92 0.72 -14.16
CA LYS A 125 -21.14 2.17 -14.16
C LYS A 125 -20.33 2.82 -13.05
N ARG A 126 -19.32 3.60 -13.41
CA ARG A 126 -18.49 4.41 -12.51
C ARG A 126 -18.40 5.85 -13.01
N SER A 127 -17.86 6.75 -12.17
CA SER A 127 -17.56 8.12 -12.60
C SER A 127 -16.55 8.12 -13.76
N LYS A 128 -16.69 9.09 -14.67
CA LYS A 128 -15.73 9.29 -15.77
C LYS A 128 -14.33 9.69 -15.27
N ASP A 129 -14.26 10.21 -14.04
CA ASP A 129 -13.03 10.66 -13.39
C ASP A 129 -12.34 9.54 -12.62
N GLU A 130 -12.89 8.33 -12.62
CA GLU A 130 -12.31 7.15 -11.99
C GLU A 130 -11.65 6.23 -13.00
N GLU A 131 -10.54 5.59 -12.54
CA GLU A 131 -9.85 4.54 -13.26
C GLU A 131 -9.74 3.28 -12.41
N VAL A 132 -9.78 2.11 -13.03
CA VAL A 132 -9.59 0.82 -12.36
C VAL A 132 -8.11 0.63 -12.09
N VAL A 133 -7.77 0.35 -10.84
CA VAL A 133 -6.41 0.05 -10.38
C VAL A 133 -6.18 -1.43 -10.31
N SER A 134 -7.12 -2.17 -9.69
CA SER A 134 -6.98 -3.61 -9.51
C SER A 134 -8.33 -4.31 -9.60
N ILE A 135 -8.33 -5.52 -10.12
CA ILE A 135 -9.47 -6.45 -10.10
C ILE A 135 -9.02 -7.70 -9.36
N ILE A 136 -9.60 -7.93 -8.20
CA ILE A 136 -9.24 -9.02 -7.30
C ILE A 136 -10.36 -10.04 -7.34
N PRO A 137 -10.11 -11.26 -7.85
CA PRO A 137 -11.11 -12.31 -7.78
C PRO A 137 -11.33 -12.72 -6.31
N VAL A 138 -12.59 -12.81 -5.91
CA VAL A 138 -13.01 -13.24 -4.59
C VAL A 138 -13.42 -14.72 -4.65
N ARG A 139 -14.21 -15.08 -5.67
CA ARG A 139 -14.71 -16.43 -5.84
C ARG A 139 -15.03 -16.69 -7.31
N TYR A 140 -14.69 -17.87 -7.77
CA TYR A 140 -15.09 -18.39 -9.08
C TYR A 140 -16.22 -19.40 -8.91
N HIS A 141 -17.12 -19.46 -9.90
CA HIS A 141 -18.18 -20.45 -10.00
C HIS A 141 -18.07 -21.16 -11.35
N SER A 142 -17.99 -22.46 -11.30
CA SER A 142 -18.02 -23.37 -12.46
C SER A 142 -19.20 -24.35 -12.34
N ASP A 143 -19.40 -25.21 -13.33
CA ASP A 143 -20.40 -26.28 -13.25
C ASP A 143 -20.14 -27.24 -12.07
N LYS A 144 -18.94 -27.27 -11.50
CA LYS A 144 -18.60 -28.10 -10.33
C LYS A 144 -18.86 -27.37 -8.99
N GLY A 145 -19.13 -26.09 -8.99
CA GLY A 145 -19.40 -25.30 -7.79
C GLY A 145 -18.50 -24.08 -7.64
N ALA A 146 -18.49 -23.54 -6.43
CA ALA A 146 -17.74 -22.33 -6.09
C ALA A 146 -16.35 -22.66 -5.53
N THR A 147 -15.33 -21.90 -5.94
CA THR A 147 -13.95 -22.04 -5.47
C THR A 147 -13.27 -20.66 -5.38
N VAL A 148 -12.30 -20.52 -4.46
CA VAL A 148 -11.44 -19.31 -4.36
C VAL A 148 -10.30 -19.36 -5.37
N GLU A 149 -9.85 -20.54 -5.74
CA GLU A 149 -8.80 -20.72 -6.75
C GLU A 149 -9.41 -20.71 -8.15
N ALA A 150 -8.65 -20.23 -9.13
CA ALA A 150 -9.07 -20.23 -10.52
C ALA A 150 -9.25 -21.70 -11.01
N PRO A 151 -10.44 -22.06 -11.54
CA PRO A 151 -10.77 -23.44 -11.90
C PRO A 151 -10.15 -23.86 -13.25
N LEU A 152 -8.84 -23.64 -13.40
CA LEU A 152 -8.10 -23.93 -14.62
C LEU A 152 -8.14 -25.44 -14.98
N GLY A 153 -8.48 -25.73 -16.23
CA GLY A 153 -8.57 -27.09 -16.74
C GLY A 153 -9.86 -27.82 -16.34
N GLU A 154 -10.75 -27.24 -15.54
CA GLU A 154 -12.06 -27.80 -15.25
C GLU A 154 -13.01 -27.68 -16.45
N LEU A 155 -13.81 -28.70 -16.68
CA LEU A 155 -14.88 -28.65 -17.67
C LEU A 155 -16.04 -27.84 -17.11
N SER A 156 -16.44 -26.78 -17.84
CA SER A 156 -17.59 -25.96 -17.51
C SER A 156 -18.23 -25.38 -18.76
N ARG A 157 -19.53 -25.13 -18.71
CA ARG A 157 -20.27 -24.43 -19.74
C ARG A 157 -20.20 -22.91 -19.53
N ASN A 158 -20.17 -22.50 -18.28
CA ASN A 158 -20.08 -21.09 -17.88
C ASN A 158 -18.98 -20.91 -16.84
N LEU A 159 -18.39 -19.73 -16.83
CA LEU A 159 -17.48 -19.30 -15.78
C LEU A 159 -18.01 -17.96 -15.26
N ILE A 160 -18.25 -17.90 -13.94
CA ILE A 160 -18.65 -16.68 -13.23
C ILE A 160 -17.55 -16.34 -12.24
N VAL A 161 -17.32 -15.05 -12.02
CA VAL A 161 -16.40 -14.57 -11.00
C VAL A 161 -17.04 -13.44 -10.19
N ASP A 162 -17.02 -13.59 -8.87
CA ASP A 162 -17.25 -12.49 -7.94
C ASP A 162 -15.92 -11.80 -7.73
N SER A 163 -15.89 -10.49 -7.94
CA SER A 163 -14.65 -9.70 -7.91
C SER A 163 -14.81 -8.46 -7.04
N LEU A 164 -13.73 -8.09 -6.38
CA LEU A 164 -13.54 -6.76 -5.81
C LEU A 164 -12.78 -5.90 -6.82
N VAL A 165 -13.39 -4.82 -7.27
CA VAL A 165 -12.76 -3.86 -8.18
C VAL A 165 -12.35 -2.64 -7.39
N ILE A 166 -11.07 -2.32 -7.43
CA ILE A 166 -10.50 -1.12 -6.80
C ILE A 166 -10.33 -0.05 -7.86
N THR A 167 -10.89 1.12 -7.61
CA THR A 167 -10.70 2.30 -8.45
C THR A 167 -10.05 3.43 -7.67
N THR A 168 -9.48 4.39 -8.38
CA THR A 168 -9.04 5.66 -7.82
C THR A 168 -9.32 6.81 -8.80
N SER A 169 -9.15 8.06 -8.38
CA SER A 169 -9.33 9.18 -9.29
C SER A 169 -8.19 9.25 -10.32
N LYS A 170 -8.52 9.59 -11.57
CA LYS A 170 -7.56 9.82 -12.64
C LYS A 170 -6.57 10.93 -12.29
N GLU A 171 -7.05 11.96 -11.60
CA GLU A 171 -6.25 13.08 -11.09
C GLU A 171 -5.13 12.61 -10.15
N LEU A 172 -5.36 11.55 -9.37
CA LEU A 172 -4.34 10.94 -8.54
C LEU A 172 -3.43 10.01 -9.35
N LEU A 173 -4.01 9.10 -10.12
CA LEU A 173 -3.33 7.99 -10.76
C LEU A 173 -2.34 8.43 -11.83
N TYR A 174 -2.78 9.27 -12.77
CA TYR A 174 -1.96 9.62 -13.92
C TYR A 174 -0.68 10.39 -13.59
N PRO A 175 -0.65 11.33 -12.63
CA PRO A 175 0.61 11.89 -12.17
C PRO A 175 1.60 10.88 -11.64
N TYR A 176 1.15 9.85 -10.90
CA TYR A 176 2.01 8.77 -10.41
C TYR A 176 2.61 7.94 -11.56
N ILE A 177 1.80 7.56 -12.55
CA ILE A 177 2.30 6.87 -13.74
C ILE A 177 3.28 7.75 -14.51
N SER A 178 2.90 9.02 -14.76
CA SER A 178 3.70 9.96 -15.53
C SER A 178 5.10 10.21 -14.95
N VAL A 179 5.24 10.34 -13.64
CA VAL A 179 6.57 10.56 -13.04
C VAL A 179 7.48 9.35 -13.17
N VAL A 180 6.91 8.14 -13.12
CA VAL A 180 7.67 6.90 -13.30
C VAL A 180 8.08 6.74 -14.77
N GLU A 181 7.17 6.93 -15.72
CA GLU A 181 7.46 6.84 -17.15
C GLU A 181 8.48 7.89 -17.61
N LYS A 182 8.42 9.11 -17.05
CA LYS A 182 9.44 10.15 -17.27
C LYS A 182 10.84 9.76 -16.74
N CYS A 183 10.93 8.77 -15.86
CA CYS A 183 12.20 8.16 -15.46
C CYS A 183 12.68 7.09 -16.46
N GLY A 184 11.98 6.85 -17.55
CA GLY A 184 12.37 5.90 -18.62
C GLY A 184 12.09 4.44 -18.27
N VAL A 185 11.18 4.17 -17.32
CA VAL A 185 10.71 2.82 -16.98
C VAL A 185 9.20 2.72 -17.17
N GLU A 186 8.73 1.56 -17.60
CA GLU A 186 7.31 1.28 -17.79
C GLU A 186 6.65 0.88 -16.48
N VAL A 187 5.41 1.31 -16.26
CA VAL A 187 4.59 0.83 -15.14
C VAL A 187 3.91 -0.47 -15.53
N LEU A 188 4.43 -1.59 -15.02
CA LEU A 188 3.96 -2.94 -15.38
C LEU A 188 2.63 -3.29 -14.69
N ASP A 189 2.50 -2.89 -13.42
CA ASP A 189 1.33 -3.16 -12.59
C ASP A 189 1.17 -2.09 -11.52
N ILE A 190 -0.06 -1.92 -11.03
CA ILE A 190 -0.38 -0.93 -10.01
C ILE A 190 -1.22 -1.58 -8.90
N THR A 191 -0.87 -1.31 -7.65
CA THR A 191 -1.67 -1.72 -6.50
C THR A 191 -1.76 -0.61 -5.47
N ILE A 192 -2.70 -0.72 -4.54
CA ILE A 192 -2.79 0.18 -3.37
C ILE A 192 -2.02 -0.42 -2.19
N ASN A 193 -1.38 0.44 -1.39
CA ASN A 193 -0.57 0.02 -0.24
C ASN A 193 -1.34 -0.88 0.72
N ALA A 194 -2.60 -0.54 1.04
CA ALA A 194 -3.43 -1.31 1.96
C ALA A 194 -3.55 -2.79 1.55
N PHE A 195 -3.74 -3.07 0.26
CA PHE A 195 -3.87 -4.43 -0.23
C PHE A 195 -2.55 -5.19 -0.17
N ALA A 196 -1.46 -4.57 -0.60
CA ALA A 196 -0.13 -5.17 -0.56
C ALA A 196 0.31 -5.50 0.87
N CYS A 197 0.16 -4.54 1.79
CA CYS A 197 0.53 -4.72 3.20
C CYS A 197 -0.27 -5.83 3.90
N ALA A 198 -1.57 -5.97 3.60
CA ALA A 198 -2.39 -6.99 4.24
C ALA A 198 -2.00 -8.41 3.79
N LYS A 199 -1.60 -8.59 2.54
CA LYS A 199 -1.14 -9.88 2.01
C LYS A 199 0.15 -10.36 2.66
N GLU A 200 0.99 -9.43 3.13
CA GLU A 200 2.22 -9.75 3.86
C GLU A 200 1.97 -9.87 5.37
N ALA A 201 1.10 -9.03 5.94
CA ALA A 201 0.89 -8.97 7.38
C ALA A 201 0.00 -10.09 7.94
N PHE A 202 -0.87 -10.68 7.12
CA PHE A 202 -1.88 -11.63 7.58
C PHE A 202 -1.86 -12.94 6.80
N ASP A 203 -1.91 -14.05 7.53
CA ASP A 203 -2.20 -15.35 6.97
C ASP A 203 -3.67 -15.43 6.47
N ALA A 204 -3.94 -16.37 5.58
CA ALA A 204 -5.26 -16.58 4.99
C ALA A 204 -6.38 -16.79 6.04
N VAL A 205 -6.06 -17.41 7.19
CA VAL A 205 -7.01 -17.64 8.30
C VAL A 205 -7.49 -16.30 8.87
N TYR A 206 -6.58 -15.36 9.17
CA TYR A 206 -6.96 -14.05 9.69
C TYR A 206 -7.77 -13.24 8.67
N LEU A 207 -7.41 -13.30 7.38
CA LEU A 207 -8.19 -12.64 6.33
C LEU A 207 -9.60 -13.24 6.20
N GLN A 208 -9.76 -14.54 6.49
CA GLN A 208 -11.05 -15.23 6.45
C GLN A 208 -11.93 -14.88 7.66
N GLU A 209 -11.38 -14.92 8.87
CA GLU A 209 -12.13 -14.72 10.11
C GLU A 209 -12.43 -13.24 10.41
N GLY A 210 -11.50 -12.38 10.10
CA GLY A 210 -11.60 -10.93 10.27
C GLY A 210 -10.28 -10.32 10.75
N ALA A 211 -9.73 -9.39 9.97
CA ALA A 211 -8.50 -8.68 10.28
C ALA A 211 -8.64 -7.19 10.03
N LEU A 212 -8.11 -6.38 10.94
CA LEU A 212 -8.02 -4.93 10.81
C LEU A 212 -6.56 -4.53 10.65
N LEU A 213 -6.22 -3.90 9.53
CA LEU A 213 -4.91 -3.32 9.28
C LEU A 213 -4.98 -1.80 9.43
N ILE A 214 -4.09 -1.26 10.24
CA ILE A 214 -3.84 0.18 10.34
C ILE A 214 -2.42 0.44 9.82
N ASP A 215 -2.32 0.93 8.60
CA ASP A 215 -1.05 1.35 8.00
C ASP A 215 -0.82 2.83 8.32
N MET A 216 0.04 3.10 9.29
CA MET A 216 0.36 4.45 9.75
C MET A 216 1.53 5.02 8.96
N GLY A 217 1.22 5.78 7.92
CA GLY A 217 2.21 6.53 7.15
C GLY A 217 2.66 7.83 7.84
N TYR A 218 3.36 8.68 7.09
CA TYR A 218 3.88 9.94 7.64
C TYR A 218 2.78 11.00 7.87
N LYS A 219 1.90 11.24 6.89
CA LYS A 219 0.83 12.27 6.98
C LYS A 219 -0.58 11.71 6.91
N THR A 220 -0.71 10.45 6.61
CA THR A 220 -1.99 9.75 6.49
C THR A 220 -1.86 8.36 7.08
N SER A 221 -2.96 7.86 7.65
CA SER A 221 -3.09 6.45 8.07
C SER A 221 -4.23 5.81 7.30
N THR A 222 -3.99 4.62 6.78
CA THR A 222 -5.00 3.83 6.09
C THR A 222 -5.54 2.77 7.03
N VAL A 223 -6.86 2.67 7.15
CA VAL A 223 -7.55 1.62 7.89
C VAL A 223 -8.24 0.72 6.88
N SER A 224 -7.94 -0.56 6.90
CA SER A 224 -8.55 -1.56 6.03
C SER A 224 -9.02 -2.76 6.84
N PHE A 225 -10.24 -3.21 6.57
CA PHE A 225 -10.84 -4.37 7.22
C PHE A 225 -11.05 -5.49 6.20
N TYR A 226 -10.60 -6.68 6.57
CA TYR A 226 -10.69 -7.91 5.79
C TYR A 226 -11.58 -8.89 6.50
N LYS A 227 -12.41 -9.61 5.75
CA LYS A 227 -13.23 -10.73 6.20
C LYS A 227 -13.62 -11.57 5.00
N ASP A 228 -13.92 -12.84 5.21
CA ASP A 228 -14.26 -13.79 4.14
C ASP A 228 -13.17 -13.88 3.04
N GLY A 229 -11.91 -13.60 3.40
CA GLY A 229 -10.74 -13.68 2.54
C GLY A 229 -10.44 -12.44 1.69
N TYR A 230 -11.27 -11.38 1.75
CA TYR A 230 -11.07 -10.18 0.92
C TYR A 230 -11.31 -8.86 1.67
N LEU A 231 -10.89 -7.77 1.07
CA LEU A 231 -11.02 -6.41 1.59
C LEU A 231 -12.49 -5.98 1.56
N GLN A 232 -13.08 -5.76 2.74
CA GLN A 232 -14.47 -5.35 2.92
C GLN A 232 -14.63 -3.83 3.01
N TYR A 233 -13.64 -3.19 3.65
CA TYR A 233 -13.73 -1.78 3.97
C TYR A 233 -12.36 -1.11 3.92
N LEU A 234 -12.34 0.14 3.52
CA LEU A 234 -11.14 0.95 3.36
C LEU A 234 -11.44 2.41 3.65
N THR A 235 -10.61 3.04 4.49
CA THR A 235 -10.66 4.48 4.73
C THR A 235 -9.29 5.06 5.00
N VAL A 236 -9.13 6.37 4.78
CA VAL A 236 -7.89 7.11 5.03
C VAL A 236 -8.12 8.23 6.01
N CYS A 237 -7.35 8.22 7.09
CA CYS A 237 -7.33 9.26 8.11
C CYS A 237 -6.18 10.24 7.85
N GLN A 238 -6.42 11.54 8.03
CA GLN A 238 -5.43 12.60 7.83
C GLN A 238 -4.56 12.81 9.07
N VAL A 239 -4.03 11.70 9.62
CA VAL A 239 -3.10 11.64 10.75
C VAL A 239 -2.00 10.63 10.47
N GLY A 240 -0.82 10.83 11.07
CA GLY A 240 0.30 9.93 10.90
C GLY A 240 1.51 10.33 11.73
N GLY A 241 2.68 9.79 11.41
CA GLY A 241 3.94 10.05 12.11
C GLY A 241 4.31 11.54 12.20
N TYR A 242 3.87 12.35 11.24
CA TYR A 242 4.03 13.80 11.25
C TYR A 242 3.37 14.47 12.47
N ASP A 243 2.24 13.99 12.94
CA ASP A 243 1.54 14.57 14.09
C ASP A 243 2.37 14.41 15.36
N PHE A 244 3.04 13.27 15.52
CA PHE A 244 4.00 13.04 16.61
C PHE A 244 5.20 13.98 16.51
N THR A 245 5.82 14.06 15.34
CA THR A 245 6.97 14.95 15.11
C THR A 245 6.62 16.39 15.39
N ARG A 246 5.45 16.84 14.95
CA ARG A 246 4.95 18.21 15.18
C ARG A 246 4.73 18.49 16.67
N LYS A 247 4.15 17.56 17.42
CA LYS A 247 3.93 17.69 18.88
C LYS A 247 5.28 17.81 19.61
N ILE A 248 6.27 17.01 19.24
CA ILE A 248 7.64 17.09 19.78
C ILE A 248 8.25 18.46 19.49
N ALA A 249 8.21 18.90 18.22
CA ALA A 249 8.77 20.17 17.80
C ALA A 249 8.17 21.35 18.57
N GLN A 250 6.84 21.34 18.75
CA GLN A 250 6.13 22.38 19.48
C GLN A 250 6.44 22.37 20.98
N ASN A 251 6.45 21.18 21.61
CA ASN A 251 6.65 21.05 23.05
C ASN A 251 8.10 21.41 23.47
N MET A 252 9.06 20.88 22.71
CA MET A 252 10.49 21.09 22.99
C MET A 252 11.07 22.37 22.34
N GLN A 253 10.27 23.10 21.54
CA GLN A 253 10.66 24.31 20.81
C GLN A 253 11.88 24.09 19.88
N ILE A 254 11.87 22.97 19.15
CA ILE A 254 12.93 22.57 18.22
C ILE A 254 12.41 22.50 16.78
N SER A 255 13.33 22.40 15.83
CA SER A 255 12.99 22.23 14.42
C SER A 255 12.32 20.88 14.17
N MET A 256 11.50 20.79 13.11
CA MET A 256 10.87 19.53 12.68
C MET A 256 11.90 18.41 12.44
N ASN A 257 13.05 18.74 11.88
CA ASN A 257 14.11 17.77 11.60
C ASN A 257 14.71 17.20 12.90
N GLN A 258 14.94 18.06 13.91
CA GLN A 258 15.41 17.61 15.22
C GLN A 258 14.35 16.78 15.93
N ALA A 259 13.08 17.20 15.87
CA ALA A 259 11.97 16.46 16.45
C ALA A 259 11.82 15.06 15.83
N GLU A 260 11.95 14.94 14.50
CA GLU A 260 11.94 13.66 13.80
C GLU A 260 13.12 12.78 14.25
N ALA A 261 14.32 13.33 14.33
CA ALA A 261 15.50 12.63 14.81
C ALA A 261 15.32 12.13 16.26
N TYR A 262 14.73 12.94 17.14
CA TYR A 262 14.46 12.58 18.53
C TYR A 262 13.38 11.50 18.63
N LYS A 263 12.31 11.61 17.84
CA LYS A 263 11.28 10.57 17.74
C LYS A 263 11.87 9.22 17.36
N ILE A 264 12.74 9.19 16.34
CA ILE A 264 13.36 7.94 15.87
C ILE A 264 14.37 7.39 16.88
N LYS A 265 15.16 8.26 17.50
CA LYS A 265 16.28 7.82 18.35
C LYS A 265 15.85 7.47 19.78
N TYR A 266 14.94 8.25 20.36
CA TYR A 266 14.58 8.16 21.77
C TYR A 266 13.11 7.83 22.01
N GLY A 267 12.27 7.84 20.96
CA GLY A 267 10.83 7.64 21.09
C GLY A 267 10.50 6.21 21.54
N SER A 268 9.63 6.13 22.55
CA SER A 268 9.01 4.89 23.01
C SER A 268 7.59 5.21 23.48
N LEU A 269 6.66 4.25 23.29
CA LEU A 269 5.35 4.30 23.92
C LEU A 269 5.34 3.53 25.24
N ASP A 270 6.40 2.82 25.54
CA ASP A 270 6.58 2.16 26.83
C ASP A 270 7.23 3.13 27.84
N VAL A 271 6.38 3.76 28.64
CA VAL A 271 6.81 4.71 29.67
C VAL A 271 7.65 4.08 30.78
N THR A 272 7.61 2.75 30.94
CA THR A 272 8.41 2.05 31.95
C THR A 272 9.88 1.90 31.56
N GLN A 273 10.18 2.05 30.26
CA GLN A 273 11.54 2.02 29.71
C GLN A 273 12.16 3.41 29.58
N GLY A 274 11.41 4.47 29.92
CA GLY A 274 11.90 5.83 29.89
C GLY A 274 13.04 6.02 30.89
N GLN A 275 14.20 6.48 30.40
CA GLN A 275 15.31 6.86 31.27
C GLN A 275 15.18 8.34 31.63
N ASN A 276 15.64 8.71 32.83
CA ASN A 276 15.68 10.10 33.28
C ASN A 276 16.84 10.89 32.65
N ASP A 277 17.47 10.33 31.61
CA ASP A 277 18.54 11.02 30.88
C ASP A 277 18.00 12.21 30.11
N ILE A 278 18.67 13.36 30.30
CA ILE A 278 18.33 14.58 29.59
C ILE A 278 18.70 14.40 28.11
N ILE A 279 17.71 14.45 27.24
CA ILE A 279 17.88 14.33 25.78
C ILE A 279 17.91 15.68 25.09
N HIS A 280 17.35 16.71 25.73
CA HIS A 280 17.32 18.08 25.21
C HIS A 280 17.22 19.11 26.32
N THR A 281 17.88 20.25 26.11
CA THR A 281 17.76 21.43 26.98
C THR A 281 17.39 22.63 26.11
N THR A 282 16.39 23.40 26.53
CA THR A 282 16.01 24.66 25.90
C THR A 282 15.87 25.75 26.96
N PHE A 283 15.75 27.00 26.53
CA PHE A 283 15.47 28.13 27.39
C PHE A 283 14.12 28.74 26.99
N VAL A 284 13.19 28.77 27.91
CA VAL A 284 11.86 29.39 27.76
C VAL A 284 11.78 30.53 28.76
N ASP A 285 11.53 31.74 28.29
CA ASP A 285 11.48 32.95 29.15
C ASP A 285 12.71 33.08 30.10
N GLU A 286 13.92 32.87 29.54
CA GLU A 286 15.20 32.84 30.23
C GLU A 286 15.39 31.74 31.28
N GLN A 287 14.39 30.86 31.45
CA GLN A 287 14.49 29.72 32.35
C GLN A 287 14.95 28.47 31.59
N LYS A 288 15.93 27.77 32.17
CA LYS A 288 16.41 26.49 31.67
C LYS A 288 15.32 25.42 31.81
N ARG A 289 14.99 24.73 30.73
CA ARG A 289 14.08 23.58 30.73
C ARG A 289 14.78 22.37 30.13
N ASP A 290 14.94 21.36 30.94
CA ASP A 290 15.48 20.07 30.52
C ASP A 290 14.32 19.14 30.17
N TYR A 291 14.49 18.35 29.09
CA TYR A 291 13.58 17.30 28.68
C TYR A 291 14.29 15.96 28.76
N THR A 292 13.66 15.02 29.39
CA THR A 292 14.15 13.63 29.53
C THR A 292 13.55 12.72 28.46
N GLN A 293 14.08 11.52 28.35
CA GLN A 293 13.45 10.47 27.53
C GLN A 293 12.06 10.12 28.06
N GLN A 294 11.84 10.18 29.37
CA GLN A 294 10.53 9.97 29.98
C GLN A 294 9.51 11.04 29.54
N ASP A 295 9.89 12.33 29.53
CA ASP A 295 9.02 13.41 29.06
C ASP A 295 8.62 13.20 27.59
N LEU A 296 9.55 12.69 26.77
CA LEU A 296 9.26 12.34 25.37
C LEU A 296 8.28 11.15 25.28
N ALA A 297 8.46 10.12 26.09
CA ALA A 297 7.58 8.94 26.11
C ALA A 297 6.15 9.34 26.51
N ASP A 298 5.99 10.18 27.51
CA ASP A 298 4.69 10.67 27.97
C ASP A 298 3.99 11.50 26.87
N LEU A 299 4.73 12.40 26.21
CA LEU A 299 4.23 13.19 25.08
C LEU A 299 3.81 12.32 23.89
N LEU A 300 4.58 11.28 23.58
CA LEU A 300 4.27 10.35 22.52
C LEU A 300 3.02 9.52 22.84
N ASN A 301 2.84 9.09 24.10
CA ASN A 301 1.65 8.37 24.54
C ASN A 301 0.38 9.22 24.44
N GLU A 302 0.43 10.48 24.91
CA GLU A 302 -0.68 11.41 24.73
C GLU A 302 -1.04 11.59 23.26
N THR A 303 -0.03 11.79 22.41
CA THR A 303 -0.21 11.95 20.95
C THR A 303 -0.77 10.67 20.32
N ALA A 304 -0.29 9.50 20.72
CA ALA A 304 -0.80 8.22 20.22
C ALA A 304 -2.28 8.06 20.55
N TYR A 305 -2.68 8.42 21.76
CA TYR A 305 -4.09 8.39 22.17
C TYR A 305 -4.96 9.32 21.31
N GLU A 306 -4.50 10.56 21.05
CA GLU A 306 -5.19 11.51 20.17
C GLU A 306 -5.32 10.96 18.73
N VAL A 307 -4.25 10.39 18.19
CA VAL A 307 -4.21 9.82 16.83
C VAL A 307 -5.13 8.62 16.72
N MET A 308 -5.08 7.69 17.68
CA MET A 308 -5.94 6.50 17.70
C MET A 308 -7.42 6.84 17.85
N ASN A 309 -7.76 7.85 18.64
CA ASN A 309 -9.15 8.34 18.75
C ASN A 309 -9.66 8.92 17.43
N LYS A 310 -8.83 9.65 16.67
CA LYS A 310 -9.18 10.15 15.33
C LYS A 310 -9.39 8.99 14.34
N ILE A 311 -8.51 7.99 14.36
CA ILE A 311 -8.63 6.78 13.52
C ILE A 311 -9.93 6.04 13.86
N LYS A 312 -10.20 5.84 15.15
CA LYS A 312 -11.41 5.19 15.64
C LYS A 312 -12.68 5.94 15.21
N ALA A 313 -12.71 7.26 15.36
CA ALA A 313 -13.87 8.08 14.98
C ALA A 313 -14.21 7.94 13.49
N VAL A 314 -13.20 8.01 12.60
CA VAL A 314 -13.39 7.85 11.16
C VAL A 314 -13.86 6.43 10.82
N SER A 315 -13.24 5.41 11.41
CA SER A 315 -13.60 3.99 11.17
C SER A 315 -15.02 3.69 11.64
N TYR A 316 -15.44 4.19 12.80
CA TYR A 316 -16.79 3.95 13.36
C TYR A 316 -17.91 4.60 12.51
N THR A 317 -17.66 5.80 12.00
CA THR A 317 -18.65 6.52 11.18
C THR A 317 -18.96 5.76 9.89
N HIS A 318 -17.97 5.12 9.32
CA HIS A 318 -18.11 4.43 8.04
C HIS A 318 -18.52 2.96 8.17
N LEU A 319 -18.06 2.23 9.21
CA LEU A 319 -18.51 0.84 9.45
C LEU A 319 -20.01 0.75 9.74
N ARG A 320 -20.57 1.71 10.51
CA ARG A 320 -22.04 1.79 10.72
C ARG A 320 -22.87 2.08 9.46
N ALA A 321 -22.31 2.77 8.49
CA ALA A 321 -23.00 3.06 7.24
C ALA A 321 -23.15 1.82 6.33
N HIS A 322 -22.41 0.76 6.58
CA HIS A 322 -22.48 -0.52 5.87
C HIS A 322 -23.34 -1.58 6.57
N GLU A 323 -23.78 -1.33 7.81
CA GLU A 323 -24.68 -2.23 8.57
C GLU A 323 -26.17 -1.87 8.39
N THR A 324 -26.50 -0.77 7.70
CA THR A 324 -27.87 -0.35 7.34
C THR A 324 -28.09 -0.44 5.83
#